data_04f8202b9cc109750e9e3e630ef15049
#
_entry.id   04f8202b9cc109750e9e3e630ef15049
#
_cell.length_a   1.000
_cell.length_b   1.000
_cell.length_c   1.000
_cell.angle_alpha   90.00
_cell.angle_beta   90.00
_cell.angle_gamma   90.00
#
_symmetry.space_group_name_H-M   'P 1'
#
loop_
_entity.id
_entity.type
_entity.pdbx_description
1 polymer ?
#
loop_
_entity_poly.entity_id
_entity_poly.type
_entity_poly.pdbx_seq_one_letter_code
_entity_poly.pdbx_strand_id
1 'polypeptide(L)'
;SNDGLTYVVGNIKVDGIGNRIMAYKLTTPFDLDTIKNDCSQLRFNPWKDMTTETNTRVESIRFSRDGLKFFIVNENGEIFSYDLSTPFDLSTRSYITELDLSGARISIEFSGDGMQLFKLDGQTLDPTIEVYDLPGPYDTSSATLNYTLDLNDTEIETLQSPAHMQALDFEFNDTGSAIYIL
;
A
#
# COMPACT_ATOMS: atom_id res chain seq x y z
N SER A 1 3.46 -4.19 -9.70
CA SER A 1 4.91 -3.92 -9.68
C SER A 1 5.31 -2.96 -10.79
N ASN A 2 6.36 -2.17 -10.56
CA ASN A 2 6.85 -1.20 -11.54
C ASN A 2 7.42 -1.84 -12.81
N ASP A 3 7.88 -3.08 -12.74
CA ASP A 3 8.32 -3.84 -13.91
C ASP A 3 7.16 -4.45 -14.72
N GLY A 4 5.93 -4.33 -14.21
CA GLY A 4 4.73 -4.88 -14.84
C GLY A 4 4.63 -6.40 -14.84
N LEU A 5 5.57 -7.11 -14.22
CA LEU A 5 5.64 -8.58 -14.23
C LEU A 5 5.02 -9.25 -13.00
N THR A 6 4.67 -8.47 -11.96
CA THR A 6 4.01 -8.99 -10.77
C THR A 6 2.72 -8.25 -10.50
N TYR A 7 1.61 -8.96 -10.48
CA TYR A 7 0.29 -8.47 -10.11
C TYR A 7 -0.09 -9.03 -8.73
N VAL A 8 -0.49 -8.16 -7.81
CA VAL A 8 -0.83 -8.53 -6.43
C VAL A 8 -2.24 -8.10 -6.10
N VAL A 9 -2.98 -8.99 -5.45
CA VAL A 9 -4.35 -8.73 -5.01
C VAL A 9 -4.48 -9.10 -3.54
N GLY A 10 -5.02 -8.19 -2.75
CA GLY A 10 -5.36 -8.43 -1.36
C GLY A 10 -6.82 -8.86 -1.16
N ASN A 11 -7.16 -9.20 0.06
CA ASN A 11 -8.53 -9.52 0.53
C ASN A 11 -9.24 -10.67 -0.20
N ILE A 12 -8.51 -11.62 -0.75
CA ILE A 12 -9.12 -12.75 -1.44
C ILE A 12 -9.61 -13.78 -0.43
N LYS A 13 -10.89 -14.14 -0.53
CA LYS A 13 -11.47 -15.30 0.17
C LYS A 13 -11.09 -16.59 -0.57
N VAL A 14 -10.34 -17.47 0.09
CA VAL A 14 -10.03 -18.80 -0.41
C VAL A 14 -10.51 -19.82 0.63
N ASP A 15 -11.34 -20.76 0.21
CA ASP A 15 -11.89 -21.83 1.07
C ASP A 15 -12.58 -21.32 2.34
N GLY A 16 -13.28 -20.19 2.23
CA GLY A 16 -13.98 -19.57 3.37
C GLY A 16 -13.09 -18.78 4.33
N ILE A 17 -11.78 -18.77 4.11
CA ILE A 17 -10.81 -17.98 4.89
C ILE A 17 -10.54 -16.70 4.10
N GLY A 18 -10.89 -15.56 4.71
CA GLY A 18 -10.63 -14.22 4.15
C GLY A 18 -9.19 -13.76 4.35
N ASN A 19 -8.91 -12.55 3.87
CA ASN A 19 -7.66 -11.81 4.16
C ASN A 19 -6.38 -12.48 3.63
N ARG A 20 -6.46 -13.02 2.42
CA ARG A 20 -5.29 -13.58 1.71
C ARG A 20 -4.73 -12.58 0.72
N ILE A 21 -3.42 -12.67 0.51
CA ILE A 21 -2.73 -12.03 -0.60
C ILE A 21 -2.46 -13.08 -1.67
N MET A 22 -2.73 -12.74 -2.92
CA MET A 22 -2.37 -13.53 -4.08
C MET A 22 -1.45 -12.69 -4.97
N ALA A 23 -0.31 -13.27 -5.33
CA ALA A 23 0.61 -12.69 -6.29
C ALA A 23 0.66 -13.57 -7.54
N TYR A 24 0.63 -12.93 -8.69
CA TYR A 24 0.71 -13.57 -10.01
C TYR A 24 1.95 -13.07 -10.71
N LYS A 25 2.76 -13.98 -11.23
CA LYS A 25 3.86 -13.64 -12.15
C LYS A 25 3.29 -13.61 -13.57
N LEU A 26 3.46 -12.48 -14.24
CA LEU A 26 3.07 -12.30 -15.62
C LEU A 26 4.23 -12.68 -16.55
N THR A 27 3.93 -13.22 -17.73
CA THR A 27 4.94 -13.53 -18.75
C THR A 27 5.21 -12.34 -19.66
N THR A 28 4.27 -11.42 -19.75
CA THR A 28 4.37 -10.15 -20.47
C THR A 28 4.02 -9.00 -19.53
N PRO A 29 4.85 -7.95 -19.47
CA PRO A 29 4.58 -6.80 -18.60
C PRO A 29 3.19 -6.20 -18.84
N PHE A 30 2.45 -5.95 -17.76
CA PHE A 30 1.11 -5.35 -17.73
C PHE A 30 0.02 -6.12 -18.51
N ASP A 31 0.32 -7.31 -19.00
CA ASP A 31 -0.65 -8.15 -19.73
C ASP A 31 -1.34 -9.12 -18.77
N LEU A 32 -2.53 -8.74 -18.29
CA LEU A 32 -3.34 -9.56 -17.39
C LEU A 32 -3.97 -10.79 -18.05
N ASP A 33 -4.02 -10.85 -19.39
CA ASP A 33 -4.50 -12.05 -20.10
C ASP A 33 -3.55 -13.23 -19.90
N THR A 34 -2.29 -12.99 -19.58
CA THR A 34 -1.33 -14.04 -19.23
C THR A 34 -1.69 -14.77 -17.94
N ILE A 35 -2.51 -14.18 -17.05
CA ILE A 35 -3.00 -14.84 -15.82
C ILE A 35 -3.84 -16.08 -16.15
N LYS A 36 -4.55 -16.09 -17.28
CA LYS A 36 -5.46 -17.17 -17.65
C LYS A 36 -4.74 -18.45 -18.11
N ASN A 37 -3.50 -18.35 -18.54
CA ASN A 37 -2.88 -19.40 -19.33
C ASN A 37 -1.71 -20.13 -18.69
N ASP A 38 -1.06 -19.66 -17.66
CA ASP A 38 0.01 -20.38 -16.94
C ASP A 38 0.83 -19.50 -15.98
N CYS A 39 0.23 -18.60 -15.23
CA CYS A 39 1.02 -17.84 -14.26
C CYS A 39 1.24 -18.65 -12.98
N SER A 40 2.47 -18.63 -12.49
CA SER A 40 2.75 -19.11 -11.15
C SER A 40 2.01 -18.24 -10.13
N GLN A 41 1.20 -18.87 -9.29
CA GLN A 41 0.45 -18.20 -8.24
C GLN A 41 1.15 -18.42 -6.91
N LEU A 42 1.43 -17.34 -6.21
CA LEU A 42 1.79 -17.38 -4.81
C LEU A 42 0.55 -16.98 -3.99
N ARG A 43 0.14 -17.84 -3.07
CA ARG A 43 -0.91 -17.54 -2.10
C ARG A 43 -0.30 -17.55 -0.71
N PHE A 44 -0.48 -16.50 0.03
CA PHE A 44 -0.01 -16.47 1.41
C PHE A 44 -0.97 -15.70 2.32
N ASN A 45 -0.91 -16.06 3.60
CA ASN A 45 -1.54 -15.30 4.65
C ASN A 45 -0.47 -14.37 5.22
N PRO A 46 -0.57 -13.05 5.02
CA PRO A 46 0.44 -12.13 5.49
C PRO A 46 0.62 -12.19 7.02
N TRP A 47 -0.44 -12.53 7.74
CA TRP A 47 -0.46 -12.55 9.20
C TRP A 47 0.22 -13.79 9.81
N LYS A 48 0.45 -14.83 9.04
CA LYS A 48 1.16 -16.05 9.52
C LYS A 48 2.66 -15.85 9.72
N ASP A 49 3.22 -14.85 9.10
CA ASP A 49 4.65 -14.56 9.20
C ASP A 49 4.97 -13.75 10.48
N MET A 50 3.94 -13.37 11.23
CA MET A 50 4.02 -12.57 12.46
C MET A 50 3.75 -13.42 13.70
N THR A 51 4.27 -12.96 14.83
CA THR A 51 4.05 -13.61 16.15
C THR A 51 2.61 -13.47 16.67
N THR A 52 1.85 -12.52 16.13
CA THR A 52 0.44 -12.29 16.42
C THR A 52 -0.38 -12.51 15.15
N GLU A 53 -1.16 -13.59 15.11
CA GLU A 53 -2.13 -13.81 14.02
C GLU A 53 -3.30 -12.83 14.18
N THR A 54 -3.20 -11.66 13.55
CA THR A 54 -4.36 -10.79 13.36
C THR A 54 -5.08 -11.20 12.07
N ASN A 55 -6.35 -11.48 12.16
CA ASN A 55 -7.16 -11.86 10.98
C ASN A 55 -7.83 -10.61 10.38
N THR A 56 -7.06 -9.53 10.28
CA THR A 56 -7.51 -8.22 9.82
C THR A 56 -7.52 -8.11 8.30
N ARG A 57 -8.32 -7.20 7.79
CA ARG A 57 -8.45 -6.98 6.34
C ARG A 57 -7.25 -6.19 5.81
N VAL A 58 -6.76 -6.55 4.63
CA VAL A 58 -5.75 -5.76 3.90
C VAL A 58 -6.44 -4.58 3.22
N GLU A 59 -5.99 -3.37 3.47
CA GLU A 59 -6.54 -2.15 2.87
C GLU A 59 -5.65 -1.62 1.75
N SER A 60 -4.34 -1.65 1.94
CA SER A 60 -3.41 -1.15 0.95
C SER A 60 -2.19 -2.06 0.81
N ILE A 61 -1.61 -2.07 -0.37
CA ILE A 61 -0.41 -2.84 -0.72
C ILE A 61 0.51 -1.93 -1.53
N ARG A 62 1.80 -1.86 -1.14
CA ARG A 62 2.80 -1.09 -1.88
C ARG A 62 4.13 -1.84 -1.99
N PHE A 63 4.88 -1.53 -3.03
CA PHE A 63 6.29 -1.91 -3.18
C PHE A 63 7.16 -0.67 -3.12
N SER A 64 8.40 -0.85 -2.67
CA SER A 64 9.45 0.13 -2.95
C SER A 64 9.72 0.21 -4.46
N ARG A 65 10.27 1.32 -4.90
CA ARG A 65 10.55 1.54 -6.33
C ARG A 65 11.47 0.48 -6.94
N ASP A 66 12.43 -0.02 -6.17
CA ASP A 66 13.36 -1.08 -6.58
C ASP A 66 12.78 -2.50 -6.43
N GLY A 67 11.58 -2.61 -5.83
CA GLY A 67 10.91 -3.89 -5.59
C GLY A 67 11.54 -4.75 -4.50
N LEU A 68 12.49 -4.22 -3.72
CA LEU A 68 13.15 -4.97 -2.64
C LEU A 68 12.44 -4.86 -1.30
N LYS A 69 11.43 -4.00 -1.20
CA LYS A 69 10.55 -3.91 -0.03
C LYS A 69 9.08 -4.03 -0.42
N PHE A 70 8.30 -4.59 0.49
CA PHE A 70 6.88 -4.82 0.32
C PHE A 70 6.14 -4.40 1.58
N PHE A 71 5.05 -3.68 1.43
CA PHE A 71 4.26 -3.12 2.52
C PHE A 71 2.80 -3.53 2.41
N ILE A 72 2.22 -3.86 3.55
CA ILE A 72 0.81 -4.19 3.68
C ILE A 72 0.23 -3.31 4.78
N VAL A 73 -0.90 -2.69 4.49
CA VAL A 73 -1.68 -1.95 5.49
C VAL A 73 -2.93 -2.73 5.81
N ASN A 74 -3.25 -2.85 7.08
CA ASN A 74 -4.49 -3.47 7.51
C ASN A 74 -5.58 -2.43 7.86
N GLU A 75 -6.77 -2.91 8.18
CA GLU A 75 -7.93 -2.08 8.51
C GLU A 75 -7.78 -1.26 9.80
N ASN A 76 -6.77 -1.53 10.63
CA ASN A 76 -6.47 -0.78 11.85
C ASN A 76 -5.45 0.35 11.61
N GLY A 77 -4.87 0.44 10.41
CA GLY A 77 -3.81 1.41 10.11
C GLY A 77 -2.41 0.94 10.45
N GLU A 78 -2.24 -0.36 10.74
CA GLU A 78 -0.94 -0.97 10.97
C GLU A 78 -0.26 -1.28 9.64
N ILE A 79 0.98 -0.85 9.47
CA ILE A 79 1.82 -1.06 8.29
C ILE A 79 2.83 -2.16 8.59
N PHE A 80 2.76 -3.25 7.87
CA PHE A 80 3.66 -4.39 7.97
C PHE A 80 4.68 -4.35 6.83
N SER A 81 5.96 -4.38 7.18
CA SER A 81 7.06 -4.22 6.24
C SER A 81 7.84 -5.50 6.07
N TYR A 82 8.17 -5.81 4.83
CA TYR A 82 8.91 -7.00 4.43
C TYR A 82 10.07 -6.62 3.51
N ASP A 83 11.22 -7.24 3.74
CA ASP A 83 12.31 -7.26 2.75
C ASP A 83 12.10 -8.41 1.75
N LEU A 84 12.45 -8.17 0.50
CA LEU A 84 12.48 -9.18 -0.55
C LEU A 84 13.93 -9.40 -1.00
N SER A 85 14.38 -10.64 -1.05
CA SER A 85 15.72 -10.96 -1.56
C SER A 85 15.80 -10.95 -3.08
N THR A 86 14.66 -10.98 -3.75
CA THR A 86 14.52 -10.83 -5.20
C THR A 86 13.45 -9.78 -5.49
N PRO A 87 13.74 -8.77 -6.32
CA PRO A 87 12.78 -7.71 -6.61
C PRO A 87 11.42 -8.24 -7.05
N PHE A 88 10.35 -7.70 -6.44
CA PHE A 88 8.95 -8.04 -6.71
C PHE A 88 8.58 -9.52 -6.53
N ASP A 89 9.44 -10.32 -5.91
CA ASP A 89 9.17 -11.74 -5.65
C ASP A 89 8.75 -11.98 -4.19
N LEU A 90 7.44 -11.99 -3.95
CA LEU A 90 6.86 -12.20 -2.62
C LEU A 90 7.15 -13.59 -2.02
N SER A 91 7.64 -14.55 -2.80
CA SER A 91 8.10 -15.84 -2.26
C SER A 91 9.37 -15.71 -1.43
N THR A 92 10.13 -14.62 -1.63
CA THR A 92 11.41 -14.33 -0.98
C THR A 92 11.29 -13.38 0.21
N ARG A 93 10.07 -13.06 0.62
CA ARG A 93 9.78 -12.10 1.68
C ARG A 93 10.30 -12.55 3.05
N SER A 94 10.77 -11.57 3.82
CA SER A 94 11.12 -11.69 5.23
C SER A 94 10.49 -10.53 5.99
N TYR A 95 9.70 -10.83 7.01
CA TYR A 95 9.09 -9.81 7.86
C TYR A 95 10.15 -9.02 8.64
N ILE A 96 10.03 -7.70 8.69
CA ILE A 96 10.97 -6.79 9.33
C ILE A 96 10.37 -6.11 10.54
N THR A 97 9.28 -5.34 10.34
CA THR A 97 8.72 -4.48 11.39
C THR A 97 7.28 -4.12 11.11
N GLU A 98 6.64 -3.61 12.14
CA GLU A 98 5.31 -3.02 12.11
C GLU A 98 5.39 -1.57 12.56
N LEU A 99 4.65 -0.68 11.87
CA LEU A 99 4.44 0.71 12.22
C LEU A 99 2.94 0.95 12.36
N ASP A 100 2.49 1.34 13.54
CA ASP A 100 1.10 1.72 13.80
C ASP A 100 0.96 3.25 13.63
N LEU A 101 0.22 3.66 12.59
CA LEU A 101 -0.11 5.07 12.35
C LEU A 101 -1.53 5.42 12.79
N SER A 102 -2.24 4.46 13.35
CA SER A 102 -3.65 4.56 13.73
C SER A 102 -4.58 4.97 12.56
N GLY A 103 -5.84 4.68 12.66
CA GLY A 103 -6.83 5.03 11.63
C GLY A 103 -7.39 3.81 10.93
N ALA A 104 -8.66 3.91 10.51
CA ALA A 104 -9.34 2.84 9.80
C ALA A 104 -9.29 3.11 8.29
N ARG A 105 -9.03 2.05 7.50
CA ARG A 105 -9.06 2.10 6.03
C ARG A 105 -8.17 3.18 5.43
N ILE A 106 -6.93 3.18 5.83
CA ILE A 106 -5.93 4.11 5.28
C ILE A 106 -5.31 3.56 4.00
N SER A 107 -4.99 4.44 3.07
CA SER A 107 -4.07 4.16 1.98
C SER A 107 -2.73 4.84 2.24
N ILE A 108 -1.65 4.22 1.78
CA ILE A 108 -0.30 4.78 1.90
C ILE A 108 0.36 4.90 0.54
N GLU A 109 1.30 5.84 0.44
CA GLU A 109 2.22 5.97 -0.67
C GLU A 109 3.58 6.44 -0.17
N PHE A 110 4.65 6.21 -0.92
CA PHE A 110 5.99 6.66 -0.57
C PHE A 110 6.49 7.69 -1.58
N SER A 111 7.34 8.61 -1.12
CA SER A 111 8.13 9.45 -2.02
C SER A 111 9.03 8.61 -2.92
N GLY A 112 9.40 9.12 -4.08
CA GLY A 112 10.22 8.37 -5.04
C GLY A 112 11.60 7.96 -4.53
N ASP A 113 12.13 8.65 -3.50
CA ASP A 113 13.36 8.32 -2.78
C ASP A 113 13.12 7.46 -1.53
N GLY A 114 11.86 7.24 -1.17
CA GLY A 114 11.45 6.46 -0.01
C GLY A 114 11.67 7.15 1.34
N MET A 115 12.03 8.44 1.36
CA MET A 115 12.32 9.16 2.61
C MET A 115 11.06 9.68 3.30
N GLN A 116 9.93 9.73 2.58
CA GLN A 116 8.65 10.14 3.12
C GLN A 116 7.58 9.07 2.89
N LEU A 117 6.69 8.96 3.88
CA LEU A 117 5.48 8.17 3.84
C LEU A 117 4.28 9.12 3.85
N PHE A 118 3.39 8.95 2.92
CA PHE A 118 2.11 9.66 2.84
C PHE A 118 1.00 8.71 3.28
N LYS A 119 0.16 9.16 4.19
CA LYS A 119 -1.01 8.42 4.69
C LYS A 119 -2.26 9.20 4.33
N LEU A 120 -3.15 8.62 3.55
CA LEU A 120 -4.49 9.14 3.32
C LEU A 120 -5.43 8.58 4.38
N ASP A 121 -6.08 9.47 5.13
CA ASP A 121 -7.27 9.17 5.93
C ASP A 121 -8.50 9.70 5.18
N GLY A 122 -9.13 8.84 4.41
CA GLY A 122 -10.23 9.23 3.51
C GLY A 122 -11.62 8.89 4.02
N GLN A 123 -11.74 8.31 5.21
CA GLN A 123 -13.04 7.86 5.75
C GLN A 123 -13.80 8.92 6.54
N THR A 124 -13.16 10.04 6.84
CA THR A 124 -13.77 11.15 7.54
C THR A 124 -14.47 12.10 6.57
N LEU A 125 -15.36 12.94 7.08
CA LEU A 125 -15.95 14.04 6.29
C LEU A 125 -14.89 15.08 5.86
N ASP A 126 -13.75 15.03 6.51
CA ASP A 126 -12.61 15.91 6.30
C ASP A 126 -11.38 15.03 5.97
N PRO A 127 -11.26 14.54 4.72
CA PRO A 127 -10.14 13.71 4.33
C PRO A 127 -8.83 14.48 4.38
N THR A 128 -7.78 13.82 4.90
CA THR A 128 -6.46 14.42 5.07
C THR A 128 -5.37 13.52 4.51
N ILE A 129 -4.26 14.14 4.08
CA ILE A 129 -3.01 13.45 3.84
C ILE A 129 -2.01 13.87 4.91
N GLU A 130 -1.59 12.91 5.73
CA GLU A 130 -0.52 13.09 6.69
C GLU A 130 0.82 12.69 6.05
N VAL A 131 1.82 13.54 6.18
CA VAL A 131 3.16 13.33 5.63
C VAL A 131 4.12 13.06 6.77
N TYR A 132 4.78 11.90 6.71
CA TYR A 132 5.74 11.46 7.70
C TYR A 132 7.13 11.39 7.10
N ASP A 133 8.13 11.89 7.85
CA ASP A 133 9.54 11.65 7.54
C ASP A 133 9.99 10.31 8.14
N LEU A 134 10.71 9.54 7.34
CA LEU A 134 11.25 8.24 7.72
C LEU A 134 12.75 8.36 8.06
N PRO A 135 13.30 7.48 8.93
CA PRO A 135 14.70 7.52 9.33
C PRO A 135 15.67 7.16 8.19
N GLY A 136 15.18 6.51 7.13
CA GLY A 136 15.92 6.13 5.95
C GLY A 136 14.98 5.68 4.83
N PRO A 137 15.50 5.42 3.60
CA PRO A 137 14.66 5.02 2.48
C PRO A 137 13.81 3.79 2.80
N TYR A 138 12.48 3.97 2.76
CA TYR A 138 11.50 2.92 3.04
C TYR A 138 11.66 2.24 4.41
N ASP A 139 12.28 2.94 5.37
CA ASP A 139 12.48 2.43 6.73
C ASP A 139 11.29 2.83 7.61
N THR A 140 10.39 1.90 7.82
CA THR A 140 9.18 2.08 8.64
C THR A 140 9.38 1.66 10.10
N SER A 141 10.63 1.57 10.59
CA SER A 141 10.90 1.28 12.02
C SER A 141 10.42 2.39 12.95
N SER A 142 10.30 3.61 12.42
CA SER A 142 9.66 4.76 13.05
C SER A 142 9.20 5.74 11.97
N ALA A 143 8.30 6.66 12.34
CA ALA A 143 7.86 7.76 11.47
C ALA A 143 7.62 9.00 12.31
N THR A 144 7.98 10.16 11.79
CA THR A 144 7.76 11.46 12.46
C THR A 144 6.81 12.28 11.59
N LEU A 145 5.65 12.65 12.13
CA LEU A 145 4.70 13.50 11.43
C LEU A 145 5.35 14.86 11.13
N ASN A 146 5.41 15.19 9.87
CA ASN A 146 5.96 16.45 9.35
C ASN A 146 4.84 17.50 9.23
N TYR A 147 3.82 17.19 8.43
CA TYR A 147 2.64 18.05 8.30
C TYR A 147 1.41 17.25 7.86
N THR A 148 0.24 17.89 7.95
CA THR A 148 -1.03 17.37 7.47
C THR A 148 -1.59 18.31 6.42
N LEU A 149 -2.01 17.75 5.28
CA LEU A 149 -2.74 18.45 4.22
C LEU A 149 -4.23 18.14 4.38
N ASP A 150 -5.04 19.17 4.57
CA ASP A 150 -6.50 19.08 4.53
C ASP A 150 -6.97 19.12 3.07
N LEU A 151 -7.69 18.08 2.63
CA LEU A 151 -8.17 17.98 1.25
C LEU A 151 -9.47 18.80 1.02
N ASN A 152 -10.09 19.31 2.07
CA ASN A 152 -11.22 20.23 1.98
C ASN A 152 -10.78 21.71 1.96
N ASP A 153 -9.48 22.01 2.06
CA ASP A 153 -9.02 23.39 2.02
C ASP A 153 -9.31 24.02 0.65
N THR A 154 -9.80 25.25 0.67
CA THR A 154 -10.42 25.96 -0.45
C THR A 154 -9.52 26.14 -1.68
N GLU A 155 -8.21 25.97 -1.55
CA GLU A 155 -7.27 26.02 -2.68
C GLU A 155 -7.30 24.74 -3.54
N ILE A 156 -7.86 23.64 -3.04
CA ILE A 156 -8.04 22.37 -3.75
C ILE A 156 -9.43 22.29 -4.42
N GLU A 157 -10.30 23.27 -4.18
CA GLU A 157 -11.71 23.35 -4.63
C GLU A 157 -11.97 23.38 -6.14
N THR A 158 -11.00 23.12 -7.00
CA THR A 158 -11.33 22.89 -8.42
C THR A 158 -12.02 21.56 -8.67
N LEU A 159 -12.09 20.69 -7.67
CA LEU A 159 -12.90 19.49 -7.69
C LEU A 159 -14.27 19.82 -7.07
N GLN A 160 -15.21 20.32 -7.87
CA GLN A 160 -16.60 20.46 -7.47
C GLN A 160 -17.12 19.07 -7.05
N SER A 161 -17.07 18.76 -5.76
CA SER A 161 -17.81 17.66 -5.21
C SER A 161 -18.80 18.13 -4.15
N PRO A 162 -20.03 17.66 -4.24
CA PRO A 162 -20.99 17.90 -3.16
C PRO A 162 -20.49 17.21 -1.88
N ALA A 163 -20.69 17.88 -0.76
CA ALA A 163 -20.47 17.43 0.59
C ALA A 163 -20.39 15.90 0.73
N HIS A 164 -19.25 15.37 1.20
CA HIS A 164 -18.96 13.96 1.49
C HIS A 164 -18.11 13.20 0.43
N MET A 165 -16.94 13.73 0.05
CA MET A 165 -15.96 12.90 -0.64
C MET A 165 -15.33 11.93 0.36
N GLN A 166 -15.45 10.64 0.07
CA GLN A 166 -14.58 9.62 0.66
C GLN A 166 -13.44 9.41 -0.34
N ALA A 167 -12.23 9.81 0.02
CA ALA A 167 -11.05 9.46 -0.75
C ALA A 167 -10.64 8.03 -0.35
N LEU A 168 -10.62 7.10 -1.30
CA LEU A 168 -10.36 5.69 -1.02
C LEU A 168 -8.91 5.28 -1.30
N ASP A 169 -8.26 5.96 -2.23
CA ASP A 169 -6.86 5.72 -2.60
C ASP A 169 -6.26 6.97 -3.23
N PHE A 170 -4.95 7.01 -3.34
CA PHE A 170 -4.24 8.08 -4.04
C PHE A 170 -2.94 7.57 -4.63
N GLU A 171 -2.44 8.27 -5.62
CA GLU A 171 -1.21 7.93 -6.31
C GLU A 171 -0.49 9.19 -6.78
N PHE A 172 0.84 9.18 -6.73
CA PHE A 172 1.65 10.22 -7.37
C PHE A 172 1.94 9.84 -8.83
N ASN A 173 2.10 10.85 -9.68
CA ASN A 173 2.73 10.61 -10.99
C ASN A 173 4.20 10.22 -10.81
N ASP A 174 4.83 9.69 -11.88
CA ASP A 174 6.23 9.20 -11.87
C ASP A 174 7.25 10.22 -11.36
N THR A 175 6.95 11.51 -11.46
CA THR A 175 7.83 12.60 -11.03
C THR A 175 7.53 13.11 -9.62
N GLY A 176 6.45 12.66 -8.98
CA GLY A 176 5.97 13.17 -7.68
C GLY A 176 5.44 14.60 -7.72
N SER A 177 5.21 15.16 -8.93
CA SER A 177 4.77 16.56 -9.11
C SER A 177 3.25 16.72 -9.16
N ALA A 178 2.50 15.62 -9.21
CA ALA A 178 1.05 15.59 -9.18
C ALA A 178 0.55 14.41 -8.35
N ILE A 179 -0.56 14.63 -7.66
CA ILE A 179 -1.27 13.62 -6.88
C ILE A 179 -2.63 13.39 -7.51
N TYR A 180 -3.03 12.15 -7.65
CA TYR A 180 -4.37 11.74 -8.07
C TYR A 180 -5.08 11.10 -6.88
N ILE A 181 -6.29 11.56 -6.58
CA ILE A 181 -7.12 11.06 -5.47
C ILE A 181 -8.32 10.35 -6.08
N LEU A 182 -8.62 9.14 -5.60
CA LEU A 182 -9.65 8.25 -6.09
C LEU A 182 -10.77 8.03 -5.06
#